data_4005a389e5ea2c81f48afbfeba555326
#
_entry.id   4005a389e5ea2c81f48afbfeba555326
#
_cell.length_a   1.000
_cell.length_b   1.000
_cell.length_c   1.000
_cell.angle_alpha   90.00
_cell.angle_beta   90.00
_cell.angle_gamma   90.00
#
_symmetry.space_group_name_H-M   'P 1'
#
loop_
_entity.id
_entity.type
_entity.pdbx_description
1 polymer ?
#
loop_
_entity_poly.entity_id
_entity_poly.type
_entity_poly.pdbx_seq_one_letter_code
_entity_poly.pdbx_strand_id
1 'polypeptide(L)'
;MLPFQVPPQVEKAPINYGREITFPGFNTFPLKGSVLAGGAHPYFAVMVAGSGPTDRDWASSVMAIGHAGRDFALWLQSRNIGSLRYDKRFIGSKDPKLDISLDAQVGDIQAALRAARALPEAKGKKLLLIGHSEGALLSLIVSKDADALLLIGLPGQSMAKTIHGQIEAQLPPDTKEVNLEFVDAMLDAIRKGKPDVPVMKTGVYPGIANLAKSFMRPETAAFVRSTLDLDPIAMAERVAMPMAIVWGDKDVQTWKPGTLPETLKPKVIELPDSNHLLRKEARPRSEINGANAMSAYNDSTPMADLSPLARWLENLR
;
A
#
# COMPACT_ATOMS: atom_id res chain seq x y z
N MET A 1 -19.86 -45.39 34.05
CA MET A 1 -19.48 -44.41 33.03
C MET A 1 -19.47 -43.04 33.68
N LEU A 2 -18.29 -42.44 33.87
CA LEU A 2 -18.18 -41.06 34.36
C LEU A 2 -18.48 -40.11 33.19
N PRO A 3 -19.25 -39.03 33.38
CA PRO A 3 -19.55 -38.09 32.29
C PRO A 3 -18.27 -37.34 31.89
N PHE A 4 -17.96 -37.33 30.60
CA PHE A 4 -16.93 -36.50 30.03
C PHE A 4 -17.26 -35.02 30.34
N GLN A 5 -16.49 -34.41 31.23
CA GLN A 5 -16.53 -32.98 31.42
C GLN A 5 -15.81 -32.33 30.23
N VAL A 6 -16.56 -31.63 29.38
CA VAL A 6 -16.02 -30.76 28.37
C VAL A 6 -15.29 -29.62 29.10
N PRO A 7 -13.98 -29.41 28.88
CA PRO A 7 -13.29 -28.29 29.52
C PRO A 7 -13.98 -26.98 29.13
N PRO A 8 -14.06 -26.01 30.05
CA PRO A 8 -14.67 -24.71 29.74
C PRO A 8 -13.94 -24.08 28.54
N GLN A 9 -14.72 -23.74 27.53
CA GLN A 9 -14.18 -22.93 26.41
C GLN A 9 -13.74 -21.60 27.03
N VAL A 10 -12.43 -21.33 27.01
CA VAL A 10 -11.90 -20.02 27.34
C VAL A 10 -12.35 -19.09 26.23
N GLU A 11 -13.38 -18.29 26.51
CA GLU A 11 -13.77 -17.21 25.60
C GLU A 11 -12.53 -16.33 25.38
N LYS A 12 -11.99 -16.36 24.15
CA LYS A 12 -10.93 -15.43 23.77
C LYS A 12 -11.53 -14.03 23.84
N ALA A 13 -10.92 -13.16 24.62
CA ALA A 13 -11.30 -11.75 24.65
C ALA A 13 -11.41 -11.22 23.22
N PRO A 14 -12.42 -10.40 22.90
CA PRO A 14 -12.58 -9.85 21.55
C PRO A 14 -11.31 -9.09 21.16
N ILE A 15 -10.82 -9.32 19.94
CA ILE A 15 -9.62 -8.65 19.43
C ILE A 15 -9.95 -7.16 19.30
N ASN A 16 -9.16 -6.32 19.96
CA ASN A 16 -9.28 -4.88 19.83
C ASN A 16 -8.58 -4.40 18.55
N TYR A 17 -9.35 -4.01 17.55
CA TYR A 17 -8.83 -3.49 16.28
C TYR A 17 -8.53 -1.99 16.30
N GLY A 18 -8.67 -1.33 17.43
CA GLY A 18 -8.35 0.07 17.65
C GLY A 18 -9.56 0.94 17.96
N ARG A 19 -9.28 2.09 18.55
CA ARG A 19 -10.24 3.15 18.84
C ARG A 19 -10.49 3.98 17.59
N GLU A 20 -11.75 4.14 17.21
CA GLU A 20 -12.15 4.98 16.08
C GLU A 20 -11.90 6.48 16.38
N ILE A 21 -11.40 7.19 15.39
CA ILE A 21 -11.25 8.65 15.41
C ILE A 21 -11.69 9.25 14.10
N THR A 22 -12.02 10.54 14.15
CA THR A 22 -12.18 11.39 12.97
C THR A 22 -11.29 12.60 13.12
N PHE A 23 -10.59 12.99 12.05
CA PHE A 23 -9.72 14.16 12.05
C PHE A 23 -9.81 14.91 10.72
N PRO A 24 -9.53 16.23 10.69
CA PRO A 24 -9.59 17.01 9.46
C PRO A 24 -8.39 16.67 8.56
N GLY A 25 -8.67 16.20 7.36
CA GLY A 25 -7.74 16.02 6.25
C GLY A 25 -7.50 17.32 5.47
N PHE A 26 -7.00 17.19 4.25
CA PHE A 26 -6.81 18.31 3.33
C PHE A 26 -8.14 19.01 3.07
N ASN A 27 -8.13 20.36 3.08
CA ASN A 27 -9.32 21.20 2.97
C ASN A 27 -10.44 20.81 3.95
N THR A 28 -10.05 20.44 5.19
CA THR A 28 -10.97 20.06 6.28
C THR A 28 -11.84 18.84 6.00
N PHE A 29 -11.52 18.04 4.97
CA PHE A 29 -12.27 16.81 4.68
C PHE A 29 -12.19 15.85 5.88
N PRO A 30 -13.32 15.30 6.37
CA PRO A 30 -13.31 14.42 7.54
C PRO A 30 -12.74 13.04 7.18
N LEU A 31 -11.55 12.73 7.70
CA LEU A 31 -10.94 11.41 7.57
C LEU A 31 -11.26 10.54 8.78
N LYS A 32 -11.63 9.30 8.55
CA LYS A 32 -11.86 8.30 9.60
C LYS A 32 -10.63 7.44 9.77
N GLY A 33 -10.28 7.12 11.00
CA GLY A 33 -9.14 6.28 11.31
C GLY A 33 -9.33 5.42 12.55
N SER A 34 -8.46 4.44 12.73
CA SER A 34 -8.40 3.56 13.91
C SER A 34 -7.03 3.69 14.57
N VAL A 35 -7.04 3.93 15.87
CA VAL A 35 -5.84 4.07 16.70
C VAL A 35 -5.64 2.82 17.54
N LEU A 36 -4.50 2.16 17.38
CA LEU A 36 -4.03 1.12 18.28
C LEU A 36 -2.97 1.69 19.22
N ALA A 37 -3.18 1.55 20.51
CA ALA A 37 -2.17 1.92 21.49
C ALA A 37 -0.99 0.95 21.41
N GLY A 38 0.22 1.47 21.54
CA GLY A 38 1.45 0.69 21.69
C GLY A 38 1.95 0.70 23.13
N GLY A 39 3.18 0.22 23.32
CA GLY A 39 3.91 0.23 24.59
C GLY A 39 5.09 1.20 24.59
N ALA A 40 6.23 0.73 25.10
CA ALA A 40 7.41 1.56 25.33
C ALA A 40 8.27 1.87 24.09
N HIS A 41 7.93 1.34 22.90
CA HIS A 41 8.71 1.63 21.70
C HIS A 41 8.75 3.13 21.41
N PRO A 42 9.92 3.71 21.01
CA PRO A 42 10.07 5.15 20.82
C PRO A 42 9.31 5.71 19.61
N TYR A 43 8.74 4.86 18.76
CA TYR A 43 7.99 5.28 17.59
C TYR A 43 6.50 4.94 17.71
N PHE A 44 5.69 5.79 17.06
CA PHE A 44 4.28 5.55 16.78
C PHE A 44 4.08 5.56 15.26
N ALA A 45 3.37 4.59 14.71
CA ALA A 45 3.22 4.42 13.27
C ALA A 45 2.02 5.19 12.72
N VAL A 46 2.17 5.77 11.52
CA VAL A 46 1.06 6.23 10.66
C VAL A 46 1.09 5.41 9.39
N MET A 47 0.00 4.73 9.06
CA MET A 47 -0.06 3.77 7.97
C MET A 47 -0.89 4.31 6.80
N VAL A 48 -0.30 4.29 5.61
CA VAL A 48 -0.87 4.76 4.34
C VAL A 48 -1.15 3.57 3.43
N ALA A 49 -2.41 3.39 3.04
CA ALA A 49 -2.84 2.29 2.17
C ALA A 49 -2.38 2.45 0.71
N GLY A 50 -2.38 1.34 -0.02
CA GLY A 50 -2.03 1.26 -1.45
C GLY A 50 -3.05 1.91 -2.38
N SER A 51 -2.92 1.67 -3.69
CA SER A 51 -3.73 2.29 -4.76
C SER A 51 -5.21 1.90 -4.72
N GLY A 52 -6.02 2.72 -5.39
CA GLY A 52 -7.44 2.48 -5.58
C GLY A 52 -8.28 2.60 -4.31
N PRO A 53 -9.51 2.05 -4.32
CA PRO A 53 -10.43 2.11 -3.19
C PRO A 53 -10.03 1.09 -2.10
N THR A 54 -8.84 1.31 -1.54
CA THR A 54 -8.25 0.51 -0.47
C THR A 54 -8.43 1.23 0.85
N ASP A 55 -9.08 0.58 1.80
CA ASP A 55 -9.37 1.14 3.12
C ASP A 55 -8.15 1.11 4.07
N ARG A 56 -8.36 1.54 5.30
CA ARG A 56 -7.33 1.59 6.36
C ARG A 56 -6.73 0.23 6.70
N ASP A 57 -7.44 -0.84 6.43
CA ASP A 57 -7.03 -2.22 6.73
C ASP A 57 -6.40 -2.93 5.52
N TRP A 58 -6.16 -2.15 4.45
CA TRP A 58 -5.65 -2.58 3.14
C TRP A 58 -6.59 -3.55 2.42
N ALA A 59 -7.87 -3.54 2.77
CA ALA A 59 -8.89 -4.27 2.06
C ALA A 59 -9.41 -3.45 0.87
N SER A 60 -9.75 -4.15 -0.21
CA SER A 60 -10.32 -3.56 -1.41
C SER A 60 -11.36 -4.49 -1.99
N SER A 61 -12.52 -3.96 -2.32
CA SER A 61 -13.61 -4.74 -2.95
C SER A 61 -13.26 -5.32 -4.31
N VAL A 62 -12.18 -4.85 -4.94
CA VAL A 62 -11.77 -5.25 -6.29
C VAL A 62 -10.47 -6.06 -6.33
N MET A 63 -9.63 -6.03 -5.29
CA MET A 63 -8.30 -6.65 -5.33
C MET A 63 -7.96 -7.50 -4.11
N ALA A 64 -8.41 -7.13 -2.91
CA ALA A 64 -8.02 -7.81 -1.68
C ALA A 64 -9.19 -7.82 -0.69
N ILE A 65 -9.73 -9.00 -0.40
CA ILE A 65 -10.83 -9.19 0.55
C ILE A 65 -10.34 -9.38 1.99
N GLY A 66 -9.03 -9.48 2.20
CA GLY A 66 -8.41 -9.62 3.52
C GLY A 66 -7.99 -8.29 4.11
N HIS A 67 -7.68 -8.30 5.42
CA HIS A 67 -7.36 -7.11 6.21
C HIS A 67 -5.86 -7.09 6.59
N ALA A 68 -4.98 -7.17 5.60
CA ALA A 68 -3.53 -7.27 5.82
C ALA A 68 -2.96 -6.06 6.59
N GLY A 69 -3.45 -4.86 6.35
CA GLY A 69 -3.03 -3.66 7.08
C GLY A 69 -3.43 -3.69 8.55
N ARG A 70 -4.62 -4.22 8.87
CA ARG A 70 -5.04 -4.46 10.25
C ARG A 70 -4.13 -5.45 10.94
N ASP A 71 -3.85 -6.58 10.30
CA ASP A 71 -3.03 -7.64 10.88
C ASP A 71 -1.57 -7.18 11.06
N PHE A 72 -1.08 -6.36 10.11
CA PHE A 72 0.22 -5.72 10.25
C PHE A 72 0.26 -4.72 11.42
N ALA A 73 -0.81 -3.95 11.65
CA ALA A 73 -0.91 -3.06 12.80
C ALA A 73 -0.93 -3.82 14.14
N LEU A 74 -1.61 -4.97 14.20
CA LEU A 74 -1.59 -5.87 15.37
C LEU A 74 -0.19 -6.46 15.59
N TRP A 75 0.50 -6.81 14.50
CA TRP A 75 1.89 -7.26 14.57
C TRP A 75 2.84 -6.17 15.10
N LEU A 76 2.65 -4.91 14.69
CA LEU A 76 3.38 -3.75 15.25
C LEU A 76 3.07 -3.57 16.75
N GLN A 77 1.80 -3.67 17.13
CA GLN A 77 1.37 -3.58 18.53
C GLN A 77 2.03 -4.65 19.41
N SER A 78 2.18 -5.88 18.92
CA SER A 78 2.88 -6.95 19.63
C SER A 78 4.37 -6.63 19.88
N ARG A 79 4.90 -5.60 19.20
CA ARG A 79 6.25 -5.02 19.38
C ARG A 79 6.24 -3.67 20.09
N ASN A 80 5.16 -3.38 20.81
CA ASN A 80 4.97 -2.12 21.53
C ASN A 80 4.91 -0.87 20.64
N ILE A 81 4.66 -1.00 19.32
CA ILE A 81 4.49 0.11 18.39
C ILE A 81 2.99 0.35 18.20
N GLY A 82 2.49 1.48 18.68
CA GLY A 82 1.12 1.91 18.40
C GLY A 82 0.99 2.43 16.97
N SER A 83 -0.25 2.54 16.47
CA SER A 83 -0.48 2.98 15.11
C SER A 83 -1.78 3.75 14.91
N LEU A 84 -1.77 4.65 13.93
CA LEU A 84 -2.93 5.25 13.30
C LEU A 84 -3.04 4.70 11.87
N ARG A 85 -4.15 4.05 11.54
CA ARG A 85 -4.58 3.71 10.19
C ARG A 85 -5.77 4.58 9.83
N TYR A 86 -5.86 5.06 8.61
CA TYR A 86 -6.98 5.90 8.17
C TYR A 86 -7.47 5.51 6.77
N ASP A 87 -8.77 5.74 6.54
CA ASP A 87 -9.38 5.55 5.24
C ASP A 87 -9.01 6.70 4.32
N LYS A 88 -8.61 6.38 3.10
CA LYS A 88 -8.47 7.41 2.08
C LYS A 88 -9.81 8.12 1.86
N ARG A 89 -9.78 9.41 1.50
CA ARG A 89 -10.95 10.27 1.37
C ARG A 89 -12.09 9.73 0.49
N PHE A 90 -11.76 8.91 -0.50
CA PHE A 90 -12.77 8.33 -1.39
C PHE A 90 -13.40 7.03 -0.86
N ILE A 91 -12.94 6.50 0.29
CA ILE A 91 -13.59 5.35 0.91
C ILE A 91 -14.93 5.74 1.50
N GLY A 92 -15.99 5.10 0.99
CA GLY A 92 -17.36 5.39 1.41
C GLY A 92 -17.94 6.68 0.86
N SER A 93 -17.19 7.49 0.13
CA SER A 93 -17.71 8.68 -0.55
C SER A 93 -18.48 8.30 -1.81
N LYS A 94 -19.61 8.99 -2.02
CA LYS A 94 -20.41 8.93 -3.27
C LYS A 94 -20.38 10.26 -4.02
N ASP A 95 -19.58 11.22 -3.56
CA ASP A 95 -19.47 12.51 -4.21
C ASP A 95 -18.65 12.41 -5.50
N PRO A 96 -19.25 12.62 -6.68
CA PRO A 96 -18.52 12.55 -7.95
C PRO A 96 -17.53 13.71 -8.15
N LYS A 97 -17.61 14.77 -7.31
CA LYS A 97 -16.71 15.93 -7.36
C LYS A 97 -15.63 15.88 -6.27
N LEU A 98 -15.48 14.73 -5.62
CA LEU A 98 -14.47 14.57 -4.58
C LEU A 98 -13.07 14.86 -5.15
N ASP A 99 -12.35 15.75 -4.50
CA ASP A 99 -10.95 16.02 -4.84
C ASP A 99 -10.07 14.83 -4.45
N ILE A 100 -9.59 14.09 -5.44
CA ILE A 100 -8.65 12.96 -5.30
C ILE A 100 -7.27 13.28 -5.87
N SER A 101 -6.98 14.57 -6.09
CA SER A 101 -5.69 15.04 -6.60
C SER A 101 -4.51 14.57 -5.76
N LEU A 102 -3.30 14.68 -6.32
CA LEU A 102 -2.08 14.39 -5.58
C LEU A 102 -1.97 15.29 -4.34
N ASP A 103 -2.29 16.59 -4.47
CA ASP A 103 -2.26 17.54 -3.34
C ASP A 103 -3.21 17.11 -2.22
N ALA A 104 -4.41 16.66 -2.58
CA ALA A 104 -5.39 16.17 -1.62
C ALA A 104 -4.90 14.92 -0.88
N GLN A 105 -4.35 13.94 -1.60
CA GLN A 105 -3.85 12.70 -0.99
C GLN A 105 -2.61 12.95 -0.14
N VAL A 106 -1.66 13.74 -0.61
CA VAL A 106 -0.48 14.18 0.13
C VAL A 106 -0.87 14.98 1.37
N GLY A 107 -1.80 15.93 1.22
CA GLY A 107 -2.33 16.73 2.32
C GLY A 107 -3.03 15.88 3.39
N ASP A 108 -3.70 14.79 2.99
CA ASP A 108 -4.31 13.83 3.93
C ASP A 108 -3.26 13.06 4.74
N ILE A 109 -2.15 12.63 4.10
CA ILE A 109 -1.04 12.00 4.83
C ILE A 109 -0.45 12.96 5.85
N GLN A 110 -0.22 14.21 5.45
CA GLN A 110 0.27 15.26 6.36
C GLN A 110 -0.70 15.52 7.51
N ALA A 111 -2.00 15.51 7.23
CA ALA A 111 -3.03 15.66 8.26
C ALA A 111 -3.05 14.45 9.22
N ALA A 112 -2.88 13.23 8.71
CA ALA A 112 -2.76 12.03 9.55
C ALA A 112 -1.53 12.07 10.46
N LEU A 113 -0.39 12.56 9.96
CA LEU A 113 0.82 12.79 10.78
C LEU A 113 0.57 13.84 11.87
N ARG A 114 -0.09 14.96 11.54
CA ARG A 114 -0.47 15.96 12.55
C ARG A 114 -1.44 15.40 13.57
N ALA A 115 -2.45 14.65 13.14
CA ALA A 115 -3.40 14.00 14.03
C ALA A 115 -2.69 13.01 14.97
N ALA A 116 -1.78 12.19 14.43
CA ALA A 116 -0.99 11.26 15.23
C ALA A 116 -0.16 11.99 16.32
N ARG A 117 0.50 13.10 15.98
CA ARG A 117 1.27 13.89 16.97
C ARG A 117 0.41 14.43 18.12
N ALA A 118 -0.89 14.65 17.88
CA ALA A 118 -1.85 15.12 18.88
C ALA A 118 -2.44 14.00 19.75
N LEU A 119 -2.24 12.72 19.38
CA LEU A 119 -2.79 11.59 20.12
C LEU A 119 -2.06 11.36 21.45
N PRO A 120 -2.79 11.07 22.55
CA PRO A 120 -2.16 10.65 23.81
C PRO A 120 -1.25 9.42 23.65
N GLU A 121 -1.62 8.49 22.77
CA GLU A 121 -0.90 7.23 22.47
C GLU A 121 0.46 7.49 21.78
N ALA A 122 0.62 8.64 21.13
CA ALA A 122 1.86 9.04 20.47
C ALA A 122 2.68 10.09 21.25
N LYS A 123 2.21 10.49 22.45
CA LYS A 123 2.89 11.53 23.26
C LYS A 123 4.35 11.14 23.54
N GLY A 124 5.26 12.04 23.17
CA GLY A 124 6.71 11.85 23.37
C GLY A 124 7.36 10.84 22.42
N LYS A 125 6.65 10.35 21.42
CA LYS A 125 7.15 9.39 20.42
C LYS A 125 7.51 10.09 19.11
N LYS A 126 8.49 9.53 18.42
CA LYS A 126 8.79 9.82 17.01
C LYS A 126 7.71 9.19 16.10
N LEU A 127 7.50 9.73 14.91
CA LEU A 127 6.57 9.17 13.95
C LEU A 127 7.29 8.29 12.92
N LEU A 128 6.83 7.04 12.80
CA LEU A 128 7.19 6.12 11.74
C LEU A 128 6.08 6.17 10.66
N LEU A 129 6.38 6.74 9.50
CA LEU A 129 5.46 6.73 8.38
C LEU A 129 5.62 5.43 7.59
N ILE A 130 4.55 4.66 7.50
CA ILE A 130 4.50 3.37 6.81
C ILE A 130 3.63 3.50 5.58
N GLY A 131 4.20 3.39 4.40
CA GLY A 131 3.46 3.39 3.14
C GLY A 131 3.44 1.99 2.52
N HIS A 132 2.29 1.58 1.99
CA HIS A 132 2.13 0.36 1.24
C HIS A 132 1.86 0.67 -0.24
N SER A 133 2.62 0.04 -1.17
CA SER A 133 2.40 0.17 -2.61
C SER A 133 2.42 1.64 -3.08
N GLU A 134 1.36 2.15 -3.70
CA GLU A 134 1.20 3.59 -4.02
C GLU A 134 1.38 4.46 -2.76
N GLY A 135 0.89 4.01 -1.61
CA GLY A 135 1.10 4.71 -0.34
C GLY A 135 2.59 4.84 0.04
N ALA A 136 3.44 3.91 -0.39
CA ALA A 136 4.89 4.04 -0.20
C ALA A 136 5.49 5.16 -1.07
N LEU A 137 5.05 5.28 -2.33
CA LEU A 137 5.42 6.39 -3.21
C LEU A 137 4.95 7.75 -2.62
N LEU A 138 3.68 7.82 -2.19
CA LEU A 138 3.15 9.05 -1.58
C LEU A 138 3.86 9.41 -0.27
N SER A 139 4.27 8.42 0.51
CA SER A 139 5.05 8.62 1.74
C SER A 139 6.45 9.20 1.47
N LEU A 140 7.06 8.89 0.34
CA LEU A 140 8.32 9.54 -0.09
C LEU A 140 8.13 11.03 -0.35
N ILE A 141 6.99 11.46 -0.90
CA ILE A 141 6.69 12.87 -1.18
C ILE A 141 6.65 13.68 0.13
N VAL A 142 6.07 13.11 1.17
CA VAL A 142 5.91 13.77 2.48
C VAL A 142 6.97 13.34 3.49
N SER A 143 8.04 12.70 3.07
CA SER A 143 9.04 12.11 3.96
C SER A 143 9.54 13.06 5.04
N LYS A 144 9.70 14.34 4.74
CA LYS A 144 10.19 15.37 5.67
C LYS A 144 9.28 15.60 6.90
N ASP A 145 8.04 15.15 6.84
CA ASP A 145 7.05 15.33 7.92
C ASP A 145 7.06 14.17 8.93
N ALA A 146 7.89 13.14 8.70
CA ALA A 146 8.06 11.98 9.56
C ALA A 146 9.49 11.89 10.12
N ASP A 147 9.69 11.02 11.11
CA ASP A 147 11.00 10.81 11.74
C ASP A 147 11.70 9.54 11.23
N ALA A 148 10.94 8.62 10.64
CA ALA A 148 11.43 7.42 9.94
C ALA A 148 10.41 6.96 8.88
N LEU A 149 10.88 6.19 7.88
CA LEU A 149 10.05 5.62 6.82
C LEU A 149 10.15 4.10 6.78
N LEU A 150 9.00 3.45 6.54
CA LEU A 150 8.90 2.05 6.16
C LEU A 150 8.09 1.95 4.86
N LEU A 151 8.73 1.58 3.78
CA LEU A 151 8.16 1.55 2.43
C LEU A 151 7.94 0.09 2.02
N ILE A 152 6.71 -0.38 2.11
CA ILE A 152 6.33 -1.77 1.83
C ILE A 152 5.79 -1.86 0.40
N GLY A 153 6.37 -2.73 -0.43
CA GLY A 153 5.99 -2.88 -1.82
C GLY A 153 6.13 -1.56 -2.60
N LEU A 154 7.21 -0.81 -2.34
CA LEU A 154 7.51 0.40 -3.12
C LEU A 154 7.62 0.04 -4.61
N PRO A 155 6.96 0.76 -5.54
CA PRO A 155 7.22 0.56 -6.96
C PRO A 155 8.73 0.71 -7.25
N GLY A 156 9.35 -0.32 -7.82
CA GLY A 156 10.78 -0.34 -8.11
C GLY A 156 11.18 0.45 -9.35
N GLN A 157 10.22 1.11 -9.98
CA GLN A 157 10.36 1.93 -11.18
C GLN A 157 9.20 2.93 -11.27
N SER A 158 9.18 3.80 -12.28
CA SER A 158 8.09 4.77 -12.44
C SER A 158 6.72 4.10 -12.50
N MET A 159 5.66 4.83 -12.12
CA MET A 159 4.29 4.30 -12.15
C MET A 159 3.88 3.87 -13.56
N ALA A 160 4.31 4.58 -14.59
CA ALA A 160 4.07 4.18 -15.98
C ALA A 160 4.61 2.79 -16.28
N LYS A 161 5.88 2.55 -15.94
CA LYS A 161 6.53 1.24 -16.14
C LYS A 161 5.93 0.16 -15.24
N THR A 162 5.52 0.53 -14.03
CA THR A 162 4.87 -0.40 -13.11
C THR A 162 3.52 -0.86 -13.65
N ILE A 163 2.67 0.06 -14.10
CA ILE A 163 1.37 -0.26 -14.72
C ILE A 163 1.55 -1.14 -15.96
N HIS A 164 2.46 -0.73 -16.86
CA HIS A 164 2.78 -1.50 -18.06
C HIS A 164 3.22 -2.94 -17.70
N GLY A 165 4.19 -3.09 -16.80
CA GLY A 165 4.71 -4.40 -16.41
C GLY A 165 3.70 -5.28 -15.66
N GLN A 166 2.83 -4.70 -14.84
CA GLN A 166 1.73 -5.44 -14.19
C GLN A 166 0.76 -6.03 -15.21
N ILE A 167 0.42 -5.26 -16.25
CA ILE A 167 -0.47 -5.71 -17.32
C ILE A 167 0.26 -6.76 -18.18
N GLU A 168 1.50 -6.48 -18.56
CA GLU A 168 2.33 -7.39 -19.34
C GLU A 168 2.42 -8.78 -18.70
N ALA A 169 2.64 -8.84 -17.39
CA ALA A 169 2.76 -10.09 -16.64
C ALA A 169 1.47 -10.93 -16.62
N GLN A 170 0.33 -10.35 -16.97
CA GLN A 170 -0.97 -11.01 -16.97
C GLN A 170 -1.43 -11.45 -18.37
N LEU A 171 -0.74 -11.00 -19.42
CA LEU A 171 -1.16 -11.22 -20.80
C LEU A 171 -0.55 -12.51 -21.38
N PRO A 172 -1.37 -13.33 -22.10
CA PRO A 172 -0.85 -14.39 -22.95
C PRO A 172 0.03 -13.82 -24.07
N PRO A 173 1.04 -14.58 -24.52
CA PRO A 173 2.00 -14.10 -25.52
C PRO A 173 1.38 -13.62 -26.83
N ASP A 174 0.33 -14.30 -27.31
CA ASP A 174 -0.35 -14.04 -28.58
C ASP A 174 -1.19 -12.75 -28.60
N THR A 175 -1.56 -12.24 -27.42
CA THR A 175 -2.36 -11.02 -27.28
C THR A 175 -1.59 -9.86 -26.66
N LYS A 176 -0.36 -10.11 -26.26
CA LYS A 176 0.46 -9.16 -25.49
C LYS A 176 0.64 -7.85 -26.24
N GLU A 177 1.09 -7.90 -27.49
CA GLU A 177 1.44 -6.72 -28.27
C GLU A 177 0.28 -5.72 -28.41
N VAL A 178 -0.89 -6.15 -28.89
CA VAL A 178 -2.04 -5.26 -29.10
C VAL A 178 -2.54 -4.63 -27.80
N ASN A 179 -2.45 -5.36 -26.68
CA ASN A 179 -2.89 -4.86 -25.39
C ASN A 179 -1.90 -3.87 -24.79
N LEU A 180 -0.59 -4.12 -24.92
CA LEU A 180 0.45 -3.19 -24.45
C LEU A 180 0.49 -1.91 -25.27
N GLU A 181 0.34 -1.97 -26.60
CA GLU A 181 0.19 -0.78 -27.43
C GLU A 181 -1.00 0.09 -26.99
N PHE A 182 -2.12 -0.52 -26.63
CA PHE A 182 -3.28 0.21 -26.11
C PHE A 182 -3.00 0.86 -24.74
N VAL A 183 -2.30 0.14 -23.84
CA VAL A 183 -1.88 0.66 -22.53
C VAL A 183 -0.92 1.82 -22.71
N ASP A 184 0.07 1.69 -23.57
CA ASP A 184 1.06 2.76 -23.82
C ASP A 184 0.38 4.00 -24.43
N ALA A 185 -0.55 3.82 -25.36
CA ALA A 185 -1.36 4.91 -25.91
C ALA A 185 -2.21 5.61 -24.83
N MET A 186 -2.78 4.85 -23.89
CA MET A 186 -3.50 5.40 -22.73
C MET A 186 -2.59 6.21 -21.82
N LEU A 187 -1.43 5.67 -21.45
CA LEU A 187 -0.48 6.35 -20.56
C LEU A 187 0.06 7.64 -21.23
N ASP A 188 0.32 7.59 -22.53
CA ASP A 188 0.75 8.76 -23.30
C ASP A 188 -0.37 9.83 -23.40
N ALA A 189 -1.63 9.42 -23.60
CA ALA A 189 -2.77 10.32 -23.56
C ALA A 189 -2.93 11.02 -22.20
N ILE A 190 -2.78 10.28 -21.11
CA ILE A 190 -2.81 10.83 -19.75
C ILE A 190 -1.65 11.83 -19.55
N ARG A 191 -0.43 11.47 -19.96
CA ARG A 191 0.75 12.34 -19.87
C ARG A 191 0.55 13.66 -20.61
N LYS A 192 -0.07 13.61 -21.78
CA LYS A 192 -0.39 14.77 -22.62
C LYS A 192 -1.65 15.53 -22.18
N GLY A 193 -2.34 15.06 -21.14
CA GLY A 193 -3.59 15.67 -20.67
C GLY A 193 -4.76 15.54 -21.64
N LYS A 194 -4.75 14.54 -22.52
CA LYS A 194 -5.85 14.27 -23.45
C LYS A 194 -6.98 13.54 -22.73
N PRO A 195 -8.25 13.98 -22.88
CA PRO A 195 -9.36 13.39 -22.15
C PRO A 195 -9.90 12.07 -22.76
N ASP A 196 -9.50 11.77 -24.02
CA ASP A 196 -10.13 10.69 -24.75
C ASP A 196 -9.41 9.36 -24.57
N VAL A 197 -10.18 8.32 -24.28
CA VAL A 197 -9.67 6.93 -24.29
C VAL A 197 -9.17 6.60 -25.70
N PRO A 198 -7.96 6.01 -25.83
CA PRO A 198 -7.45 5.59 -27.13
C PRO A 198 -8.45 4.68 -27.88
N VAL A 199 -8.42 4.74 -29.21
CA VAL A 199 -9.26 3.89 -30.05
C VAL A 199 -8.93 2.43 -29.79
N MET A 200 -9.96 1.67 -29.44
CA MET A 200 -9.82 0.26 -29.12
C MET A 200 -9.66 -0.55 -30.41
N LYS A 201 -8.53 -1.22 -30.57
CA LYS A 201 -8.28 -2.19 -31.64
C LYS A 201 -8.94 -3.55 -31.33
N THR A 202 -9.20 -4.34 -32.37
CA THR A 202 -9.60 -5.75 -32.19
C THR A 202 -8.51 -6.50 -31.43
N GLY A 203 -8.88 -7.28 -30.42
CA GLY A 203 -7.96 -8.04 -29.58
C GLY A 203 -7.61 -7.39 -28.24
N VAL A 204 -8.00 -6.12 -28.01
CA VAL A 204 -7.86 -5.50 -26.68
C VAL A 204 -8.85 -6.13 -25.70
N TYR A 205 -8.36 -6.60 -24.56
CA TYR A 205 -9.20 -7.23 -23.54
C TYR A 205 -10.16 -6.24 -22.89
N PRO A 206 -11.43 -6.64 -22.66
CA PRO A 206 -12.43 -5.79 -22.01
C PRO A 206 -11.98 -5.23 -20.64
N GLY A 207 -11.22 -6.01 -19.87
CA GLY A 207 -10.66 -5.59 -18.58
C GLY A 207 -9.69 -4.42 -18.72
N ILE A 208 -8.82 -4.44 -19.73
CA ILE A 208 -7.87 -3.36 -20.02
C ILE A 208 -8.61 -2.12 -20.52
N ALA A 209 -9.60 -2.31 -21.40
CA ALA A 209 -10.45 -1.20 -21.85
C ALA A 209 -11.22 -0.54 -20.70
N ASN A 210 -11.72 -1.32 -19.73
CA ASN A 210 -12.38 -0.79 -18.54
C ASN A 210 -11.39 -0.06 -17.60
N LEU A 211 -10.17 -0.58 -17.45
CA LEU A 211 -9.10 0.11 -16.72
C LEU A 211 -8.80 1.46 -17.36
N ALA A 212 -8.67 1.52 -18.69
CA ALA A 212 -8.45 2.74 -19.42
C ALA A 212 -9.59 3.76 -19.18
N LYS A 213 -10.85 3.33 -19.27
CA LYS A 213 -11.99 4.20 -18.94
C LYS A 213 -11.92 4.76 -17.52
N SER A 214 -11.48 3.96 -16.56
CA SER A 214 -11.31 4.40 -15.17
C SER A 214 -10.18 5.42 -15.03
N PHE A 215 -9.05 5.17 -15.65
CA PHE A 215 -7.87 6.06 -15.58
C PHE A 215 -8.06 7.36 -16.35
N MET A 216 -8.88 7.35 -17.41
CA MET A 216 -9.17 8.54 -18.21
C MET A 216 -10.28 9.44 -17.65
N ARG A 217 -10.90 9.07 -16.50
CA ARG A 217 -11.77 10.03 -15.79
C ARG A 217 -10.95 11.24 -15.38
N PRO A 218 -11.46 12.47 -15.54
CA PRO A 218 -10.68 13.69 -15.31
C PRO A 218 -9.94 13.71 -13.98
N GLU A 219 -10.60 13.30 -12.90
CA GLU A 219 -10.05 13.31 -11.53
C GLU A 219 -8.92 12.28 -11.40
N THR A 220 -9.15 11.06 -11.92
CA THR A 220 -8.17 9.97 -11.89
C THR A 220 -6.98 10.29 -12.81
N ALA A 221 -7.25 10.78 -14.03
CA ALA A 221 -6.21 11.13 -14.99
C ALA A 221 -5.29 12.24 -14.48
N ALA A 222 -5.84 13.22 -13.75
CA ALA A 222 -5.05 14.28 -13.14
C ALA A 222 -4.09 13.73 -12.07
N PHE A 223 -4.59 12.85 -11.21
CA PHE A 223 -3.77 12.17 -10.20
C PHE A 223 -2.69 11.27 -10.84
N VAL A 224 -3.10 10.40 -11.77
CA VAL A 224 -2.17 9.48 -12.46
C VAL A 224 -1.08 10.28 -13.17
N ARG A 225 -1.43 11.36 -13.90
CA ARG A 225 -0.46 12.22 -14.58
C ARG A 225 0.57 12.82 -13.62
N SER A 226 0.16 13.23 -12.42
CA SER A 226 1.08 13.82 -11.44
C SER A 226 2.05 12.81 -10.82
N THR A 227 1.73 11.50 -10.89
CA THR A 227 2.57 10.44 -10.31
C THR A 227 3.26 9.57 -11.36
N LEU A 228 2.82 9.63 -12.63
CA LEU A 228 3.15 8.67 -13.69
C LEU A 228 4.65 8.49 -13.92
N ASP A 229 5.37 9.60 -13.94
CA ASP A 229 6.81 9.65 -14.29
C ASP A 229 7.71 9.86 -13.05
N LEU A 230 7.15 9.82 -11.82
CA LEU A 230 7.96 9.85 -10.61
C LEU A 230 8.86 8.61 -10.56
N ASP A 231 10.11 8.81 -10.19
CA ASP A 231 11.08 7.73 -9.94
C ASP A 231 11.21 7.46 -8.44
N PRO A 232 10.55 6.41 -7.92
CA PRO A 232 10.55 6.13 -6.48
C PRO A 232 11.94 5.78 -5.95
N ILE A 233 12.80 5.18 -6.77
CA ILE A 233 14.15 4.80 -6.38
C ILE A 233 15.03 6.05 -6.24
N ALA A 234 15.00 6.94 -7.22
CA ALA A 234 15.73 8.21 -7.14
C ALA A 234 15.20 9.10 -5.99
N MET A 235 13.90 9.04 -5.68
CA MET A 235 13.32 9.73 -4.52
C MET A 235 13.83 9.13 -3.21
N ALA A 236 13.86 7.80 -3.08
CA ALA A 236 14.33 7.10 -1.89
C ALA A 236 15.83 7.36 -1.61
N GLU A 237 16.67 7.52 -2.63
CA GLU A 237 18.08 7.88 -2.46
C GLU A 237 18.27 9.21 -1.71
N ARG A 238 17.35 10.15 -1.88
CA ARG A 238 17.42 11.49 -1.27
C ARG A 238 16.94 11.52 0.18
N VAL A 239 16.42 10.39 0.68
CA VAL A 239 15.93 10.30 2.07
C VAL A 239 17.11 10.10 3.02
N ALA A 240 17.33 11.10 3.88
CA ALA A 240 18.41 11.09 4.87
C ALA A 240 18.04 10.44 6.22
N MET A 241 16.73 10.38 6.55
CA MET A 241 16.26 9.78 7.80
C MET A 241 16.33 8.24 7.79
N PRO A 242 16.20 7.57 8.94
CA PRO A 242 16.08 6.12 9.00
C PRO A 242 14.97 5.63 8.08
N MET A 243 15.31 4.69 7.20
CA MET A 243 14.36 4.17 6.22
C MET A 243 14.64 2.69 5.95
N ALA A 244 13.56 1.90 5.80
CA ALA A 244 13.62 0.56 5.20
C ALA A 244 12.67 0.48 4.00
N ILE A 245 13.10 -0.25 2.97
CA ILE A 245 12.30 -0.60 1.79
C ILE A 245 12.10 -2.10 1.83
N VAL A 246 10.84 -2.53 1.85
CA VAL A 246 10.48 -3.95 2.02
C VAL A 246 9.83 -4.46 0.75
N TRP A 247 10.36 -5.56 0.20
CA TRP A 247 9.74 -6.32 -0.88
C TRP A 247 9.57 -7.78 -0.49
N GLY A 248 8.43 -8.35 -0.85
CA GLY A 248 8.25 -9.80 -0.84
C GLY A 248 8.87 -10.43 -2.09
N ASP A 249 9.54 -11.57 -1.95
CA ASP A 249 10.12 -12.30 -3.10
C ASP A 249 9.04 -12.90 -4.02
N LYS A 250 7.81 -13.02 -3.53
CA LYS A 250 6.62 -13.49 -4.27
C LYS A 250 5.69 -12.34 -4.71
N ASP A 251 6.10 -11.09 -4.51
CA ASP A 251 5.32 -9.94 -4.95
C ASP A 251 5.30 -9.86 -6.49
N VAL A 252 4.09 -9.88 -7.08
CA VAL A 252 3.86 -9.77 -8.52
C VAL A 252 3.27 -8.42 -8.94
N GLN A 253 3.01 -7.54 -7.97
CA GLN A 253 2.47 -6.20 -8.23
C GLN A 253 3.56 -5.14 -8.24
N THR A 254 4.50 -5.24 -7.28
CA THR A 254 5.70 -4.42 -7.25
C THR A 254 6.90 -5.33 -6.98
N TRP A 255 8.02 -5.03 -7.59
CA TRP A 255 9.20 -5.86 -7.47
C TRP A 255 10.46 -5.01 -7.27
N LYS A 256 11.39 -5.60 -6.56
CA LYS A 256 12.72 -5.01 -6.38
C LYS A 256 13.40 -4.87 -7.76
N PRO A 257 13.95 -3.71 -8.11
CA PRO A 257 14.73 -3.55 -9.33
C PRO A 257 15.93 -4.50 -9.35
N GLY A 258 16.29 -5.00 -10.54
CA GLY A 258 17.47 -5.84 -10.71
C GLY A 258 18.78 -5.13 -10.32
N THR A 259 18.81 -3.81 -10.46
CA THR A 259 19.94 -2.95 -10.04
C THR A 259 19.42 -1.88 -9.09
N LEU A 260 20.05 -1.76 -7.94
CA LEU A 260 19.78 -0.72 -6.94
C LEU A 260 21.04 0.11 -6.71
N PRO A 261 20.87 1.43 -6.46
CA PRO A 261 21.95 2.27 -5.97
C PRO A 261 22.61 1.68 -4.71
N GLU A 262 23.93 1.81 -4.60
CA GLU A 262 24.68 1.29 -3.44
C GLU A 262 24.17 1.88 -2.11
N THR A 263 23.74 3.13 -2.13
CA THR A 263 23.18 3.85 -0.98
C THR A 263 21.87 3.24 -0.45
N LEU A 264 21.12 2.53 -1.29
CA LEU A 264 19.85 1.91 -0.92
C LEU A 264 19.99 0.44 -0.53
N LYS A 265 21.02 -0.28 -0.99
CA LYS A 265 21.21 -1.70 -0.69
C LYS A 265 21.10 -2.03 0.81
N PRO A 266 21.74 -1.28 1.73
CA PRO A 266 21.64 -1.54 3.17
C PRO A 266 20.26 -1.26 3.78
N LYS A 267 19.38 -0.54 3.06
CA LYS A 267 18.03 -0.16 3.49
C LYS A 267 16.97 -1.16 3.02
N VAL A 268 17.36 -2.15 2.22
CA VAL A 268 16.42 -3.13 1.63
C VAL A 268 16.25 -4.33 2.56
N ILE A 269 15.00 -4.69 2.77
CA ILE A 269 14.59 -5.93 3.44
C ILE A 269 13.77 -6.74 2.44
N GLU A 270 14.28 -7.89 2.08
CA GLU A 270 13.57 -8.86 1.25
C GLU A 270 12.94 -9.92 2.15
N LEU A 271 11.64 -10.12 2.02
CA LEU A 271 10.89 -11.08 2.83
C LEU A 271 10.67 -12.36 2.01
N PRO A 272 11.21 -13.49 2.45
CA PRO A 272 10.99 -14.76 1.76
C PRO A 272 9.52 -15.19 1.88
N ASP A 273 9.05 -15.88 0.84
CA ASP A 273 7.68 -16.40 0.74
C ASP A 273 6.59 -15.35 1.03
N SER A 274 6.86 -14.10 0.74
CA SER A 274 5.96 -12.99 1.00
C SER A 274 5.39 -12.41 -0.29
N ASN A 275 4.08 -12.27 -0.36
CA ASN A 275 3.39 -11.59 -1.45
C ASN A 275 3.24 -10.08 -1.18
N HIS A 276 2.56 -9.36 -2.09
CA HIS A 276 2.35 -7.91 -2.02
C HIS A 276 1.69 -7.42 -0.71
N LEU A 277 0.86 -8.24 -0.08
CA LEU A 277 0.15 -7.92 1.17
C LEU A 277 0.82 -8.52 2.41
N LEU A 278 2.11 -8.85 2.34
CA LEU A 278 2.86 -9.48 3.43
C LEU A 278 2.25 -10.81 3.89
N ARG A 279 1.42 -11.47 3.05
CA ARG A 279 0.88 -12.80 3.31
C ARG A 279 1.85 -13.86 2.78
N LYS A 280 1.85 -15.01 3.44
CA LYS A 280 2.66 -16.15 3.00
C LYS A 280 2.19 -16.64 1.64
N GLU A 281 3.14 -16.81 0.71
CA GLU A 281 2.90 -17.34 -0.62
C GLU A 281 3.83 -18.54 -0.84
N ALA A 282 3.26 -19.73 -0.79
CA ALA A 282 4.04 -20.97 -0.87
C ALA A 282 4.41 -21.39 -2.31
N ARG A 283 3.74 -20.80 -3.31
CA ARG A 283 3.98 -21.16 -4.72
C ARG A 283 5.32 -20.59 -5.19
N PRO A 284 6.02 -21.30 -6.10
CA PRO A 284 7.15 -20.72 -6.81
C PRO A 284 6.76 -19.41 -7.54
N ARG A 285 7.67 -18.44 -7.58
CA ARG A 285 7.41 -17.14 -8.23
C ARG A 285 6.96 -17.29 -9.70
N SER A 286 7.49 -18.30 -10.40
CA SER A 286 7.14 -18.61 -11.79
C SER A 286 5.70 -19.08 -12.00
N GLU A 287 5.03 -19.56 -10.95
CA GLU A 287 3.65 -20.05 -10.98
C GLU A 287 2.64 -18.98 -10.57
N ILE A 288 3.11 -17.84 -10.07
CA ILE A 288 2.23 -16.74 -9.62
C ILE A 288 2.03 -15.77 -10.78
N ASN A 289 0.78 -15.51 -11.09
CA ASN A 289 0.36 -14.55 -12.12
C ASN A 289 -0.83 -13.71 -11.62
N GLY A 290 -1.23 -12.72 -12.40
CA GLY A 290 -2.31 -11.81 -12.01
C GLY A 290 -3.66 -12.50 -11.72
N ALA A 291 -3.94 -13.63 -12.39
CA ALA A 291 -5.20 -14.35 -12.19
C ALA A 291 -5.24 -15.11 -10.86
N ASN A 292 -4.12 -15.64 -10.39
CA ASN A 292 -4.06 -16.47 -9.20
C ASN A 292 -3.42 -15.80 -7.96
N ALA A 293 -2.73 -14.67 -8.13
CA ALA A 293 -2.06 -13.96 -7.02
C ALA A 293 -3.04 -13.60 -5.90
N MET A 294 -4.25 -13.16 -6.25
CA MET A 294 -5.26 -12.71 -5.28
C MET A 294 -5.79 -13.84 -4.39
N SER A 295 -5.61 -15.11 -4.76
CA SER A 295 -6.06 -16.24 -3.93
C SER A 295 -5.40 -16.28 -2.56
N ALA A 296 -4.22 -15.69 -2.40
CA ALA A 296 -3.50 -15.56 -1.13
C ALA A 296 -3.75 -14.21 -0.41
N TYR A 297 -4.61 -13.33 -0.94
CA TYR A 297 -4.88 -11.99 -0.41
C TYR A 297 -6.09 -11.96 0.54
N ASN A 298 -6.19 -12.95 1.41
CA ASN A 298 -7.32 -13.10 2.33
C ASN A 298 -6.86 -13.38 3.76
N ASP A 299 -7.77 -13.29 4.73
CA ASP A 299 -7.45 -13.44 6.15
C ASP A 299 -7.11 -14.87 6.56
N SER A 300 -7.46 -15.89 5.77
CA SER A 300 -7.09 -17.28 6.05
C SER A 300 -5.63 -17.58 5.70
N THR A 301 -4.99 -16.74 4.88
CA THR A 301 -3.58 -16.84 4.57
C THR A 301 -2.77 -16.15 5.67
N PRO A 302 -1.86 -16.85 6.37
CA PRO A 302 -1.08 -16.25 7.44
C PRO A 302 -0.13 -15.17 6.90
N MET A 303 0.31 -14.27 7.78
CA MET A 303 1.41 -13.37 7.46
C MET A 303 2.68 -14.16 7.15
N ALA A 304 3.50 -13.63 6.24
CA ALA A 304 4.84 -14.12 6.00
C ALA A 304 5.73 -13.97 7.24
N ASP A 305 6.92 -14.55 7.23
CA ASP A 305 7.90 -14.30 8.29
C ASP A 305 8.43 -12.86 8.22
N LEU A 306 8.02 -12.05 9.17
CA LEU A 306 8.43 -10.64 9.31
C LEU A 306 9.65 -10.46 10.22
N SER A 307 10.36 -11.52 10.61
CA SER A 307 11.55 -11.43 11.48
C SER A 307 12.64 -10.50 10.94
N PRO A 308 12.92 -10.44 9.61
CA PRO A 308 13.88 -9.46 9.09
C PRO A 308 13.45 -8.02 9.36
N LEU A 309 12.16 -7.72 9.24
CA LEU A 309 11.61 -6.41 9.53
C LEU A 309 11.60 -6.12 11.04
N ALA A 310 11.32 -7.12 11.89
CA ALA A 310 11.38 -6.97 13.34
C ALA A 310 12.77 -6.50 13.79
N ARG A 311 13.85 -7.10 13.27
CA ARG A 311 15.23 -6.69 13.58
C ARG A 311 15.52 -5.24 13.22
N TRP A 312 14.97 -4.75 12.10
CA TRP A 312 15.13 -3.35 11.72
C TRP A 312 14.40 -2.42 12.71
N LEU A 313 13.14 -2.75 13.10
CA LEU A 313 12.36 -1.97 14.06
C LEU A 313 13.02 -1.92 15.44
N GLU A 314 13.61 -3.03 15.92
CA GLU A 314 14.33 -3.10 17.20
C GLU A 314 15.56 -2.18 17.23
N ASN A 315 16.19 -1.95 16.08
CA ASN A 315 17.34 -1.06 15.92
C ASN A 315 16.94 0.39 15.62
N LEU A 316 15.66 0.67 15.40
CA LEU A 316 15.14 2.01 15.13
C LEU A 316 15.03 2.80 16.46
N ARG A 317 15.92 3.78 16.66
CA ARG A 317 16.06 4.55 17.91
C ARG A 317 15.79 6.04 17.72
#